data_d24139fbfd77a3895ebacb1546a471f7
#
_entry.id   d24139fbfd77a3895ebacb1546a471f7
#
_cell.length_a   1.000
_cell.length_b   1.000
_cell.length_c   1.000
_cell.angle_alpha   90.00
_cell.angle_beta   90.00
_cell.angle_gamma   90.00
#
_symmetry.space_group_name_H-M   'P 1'
#
loop_
_entity.id
_entity.type
_entity.pdbx_description
1 polymer ?
#
loop_
_entity_poly.entity_id
_entity_poly.type
_entity_poly.pdbx_seq_one_letter_code
_entity_poly.pdbx_strand_id
1 'polypeptide(L)'
;MNVRLVAVTRANLRALCKLDAGDGGVQVAPNVMSMAQAAVHLEAWPRAIEADGRLVGFVMLYDPSLAPPEHPPEQPHFYVWRLMIDREHQRGGLGRAAMQRVIEHVRARPGVDRLMLSYVPPADHLARFYGSFGFEPTGEIDDGELVMSLRLDR
;
A
#
# COMPACT_ATOMS: atom_id res chain seq x y z
N MET A 1 -1.19 -7.81 19.35
CA MET A 1 -0.60 -6.80 18.45
C MET A 1 -1.73 -6.03 17.78
N ASN A 2 -1.83 -4.74 18.08
CA ASN A 2 -2.89 -3.90 17.54
C ASN A 2 -2.31 -3.02 16.43
N VAL A 3 -2.55 -3.40 15.17
CA VAL A 3 -2.08 -2.65 14.00
C VAL A 3 -3.21 -1.77 13.47
N ARG A 4 -2.91 -0.50 13.27
CA ARG A 4 -3.87 0.50 12.80
C ARG A 4 -3.28 1.31 11.66
N LEU A 5 -4.13 1.69 10.71
CA LEU A 5 -3.80 2.66 9.67
C LEU A 5 -4.32 4.02 10.15
N VAL A 6 -3.42 4.98 10.35
CA VAL A 6 -3.76 6.29 10.88
C VAL A 6 -3.36 7.40 9.92
N ALA A 7 -4.02 8.55 10.04
CA ALA A 7 -3.73 9.68 9.16
C ALA A 7 -2.27 10.12 9.28
N VAL A 8 -1.68 10.54 8.18
CA VAL A 8 -0.40 11.24 8.20
C VAL A 8 -0.69 12.68 8.60
N THR A 9 0.00 13.17 9.63
CA THR A 9 -0.22 14.47 10.25
C THR A 9 1.08 15.24 10.36
N ARG A 10 0.98 16.52 10.72
CA ARG A 10 2.17 17.33 11.01
C ARG A 10 3.02 16.69 12.12
N ALA A 11 2.37 16.01 13.06
CA ALA A 11 3.06 15.42 14.20
C ALA A 11 3.87 14.18 13.83
N ASN A 12 3.40 13.35 12.87
CA ASN A 12 4.07 12.10 12.53
C ASN A 12 4.83 12.14 11.20
N LEU A 13 4.69 13.19 10.40
CA LEU A 13 5.27 13.25 9.05
C LEU A 13 6.80 13.07 9.05
N ARG A 14 7.49 13.80 9.92
CA ARG A 14 8.96 13.75 9.94
C ARG A 14 9.46 12.36 10.30
N ALA A 15 8.88 11.75 11.32
CA ALA A 15 9.23 10.39 11.72
C ALA A 15 8.89 9.38 10.60
N LEU A 16 7.74 9.55 9.95
CA LEU A 16 7.33 8.72 8.82
C LEU A 16 8.35 8.74 7.69
N CYS A 17 8.88 9.92 7.36
CA CYS A 17 9.84 10.08 6.28
C CYS A 17 11.22 9.48 6.60
N LYS A 18 11.50 9.19 7.87
CA LYS A 18 12.75 8.55 8.29
C LYS A 18 12.68 7.03 8.26
N LEU A 19 11.48 6.44 8.14
CA LEU A 19 11.36 4.99 8.06
C LEU A 19 12.01 4.49 6.76
N ASP A 20 12.65 3.33 6.86
CA ASP A 20 13.42 2.74 5.77
C ASP A 20 13.10 1.24 5.67
N ALA A 21 12.64 0.80 4.51
CA ALA A 21 12.33 -0.60 4.26
C ALA A 21 13.57 -1.49 4.20
N GLY A 22 14.76 -0.89 4.01
CA GLY A 22 16.03 -1.64 3.97
C GLY A 22 16.33 -2.28 2.62
N ASP A 23 15.58 -1.95 1.55
CA ASP A 23 15.74 -2.55 0.23
C ASP A 23 16.41 -1.62 -0.79
N GLY A 24 16.91 -0.47 -0.36
CA GLY A 24 17.53 0.51 -1.25
C GLY A 24 16.57 1.17 -2.24
N GLY A 25 15.27 1.12 -1.96
CA GLY A 25 14.24 1.69 -2.84
C GLY A 25 13.86 0.81 -4.02
N VAL A 26 14.25 -0.47 -4.01
CA VAL A 26 13.98 -1.39 -5.13
C VAL A 26 12.49 -1.67 -5.27
N GLN A 27 11.80 -2.03 -4.16
CA GLN A 27 10.37 -2.33 -4.19
C GLN A 27 9.53 -1.13 -3.77
N VAL A 28 10.01 -0.33 -2.84
CA VAL A 28 9.25 0.78 -2.29
C VAL A 28 10.07 2.06 -2.36
N ALA A 29 9.53 3.09 -3.01
CA ALA A 29 10.15 4.41 -3.03
C ALA A 29 10.22 4.98 -1.59
N PRO A 30 11.20 5.85 -1.30
CA PRO A 30 11.25 6.52 0.00
C PRO A 30 9.93 7.23 0.33
N ASN A 31 9.54 7.24 1.59
CA ASN A 31 8.26 7.82 2.01
C ASN A 31 8.14 9.31 1.66
N VAL A 32 9.25 10.03 1.65
CA VAL A 32 9.28 11.43 1.18
C VAL A 32 8.74 11.54 -0.24
N MET A 33 9.17 10.66 -1.16
CA MET A 33 8.68 10.65 -2.53
C MET A 33 7.18 10.36 -2.57
N SER A 34 6.73 9.38 -1.79
CA SER A 34 5.31 9.02 -1.74
C SER A 34 4.46 10.19 -1.24
N MET A 35 4.93 10.90 -0.22
CA MET A 35 4.20 12.07 0.29
C MET A 35 4.20 13.23 -0.70
N ALA A 36 5.28 13.41 -1.48
CA ALA A 36 5.30 14.39 -2.56
C ALA A 36 4.28 14.03 -3.64
N GLN A 37 4.17 12.75 -4.00
CA GLN A 37 3.16 12.28 -4.94
C GLN A 37 1.75 12.50 -4.40
N ALA A 38 1.53 12.22 -3.12
CA ALA A 38 0.23 12.43 -2.48
C ALA A 38 -0.20 13.91 -2.49
N ALA A 39 0.75 14.83 -2.51
CA ALA A 39 0.46 16.25 -2.56
C ALA A 39 -0.15 16.69 -3.90
N VAL A 40 0.10 15.95 -4.98
CA VAL A 40 -0.34 16.33 -6.34
C VAL A 40 -1.31 15.33 -6.98
N HIS A 41 -1.46 14.14 -6.41
CA HIS A 41 -2.40 13.11 -6.89
C HIS A 41 -3.55 12.99 -5.90
N LEU A 42 -4.74 13.46 -6.28
CA LEU A 42 -5.91 13.46 -5.40
C LEU A 42 -6.38 12.06 -5.06
N GLU A 43 -6.09 11.06 -5.91
CA GLU A 43 -6.43 9.65 -5.68
C GLU A 43 -5.52 8.98 -4.63
N ALA A 44 -4.46 9.65 -4.20
CA ALA A 44 -3.56 9.09 -3.20
C ALA A 44 -4.20 9.10 -1.81
N TRP A 45 -4.10 7.96 -1.12
CA TRP A 45 -4.61 7.78 0.23
C TRP A 45 -3.46 7.27 1.11
N PRO A 46 -2.61 8.18 1.63
CA PRO A 46 -1.48 7.81 2.47
C PRO A 46 -1.91 7.59 3.91
N ARG A 47 -1.34 6.56 4.57
CA ARG A 47 -1.57 6.29 5.99
C ARG A 47 -0.30 5.82 6.66
N ALA A 48 -0.10 6.27 7.88
CA ALA A 48 0.93 5.73 8.75
C ALA A 48 0.45 4.40 9.32
N ILE A 49 1.35 3.45 9.46
CA ILE A 49 1.05 2.16 10.11
C ILE A 49 1.59 2.23 11.53
N GLU A 50 0.71 2.04 12.51
CA GLU A 50 1.07 1.97 13.91
C GLU A 50 0.81 0.56 14.45
N ALA A 51 1.73 0.08 15.29
CA ALA A 51 1.58 -1.15 16.04
C ALA A 51 1.67 -0.81 17.51
N ASP A 52 0.59 -1.04 18.25
CA ASP A 52 0.50 -0.73 19.69
C ASP A 52 0.93 0.72 20.00
N GLY A 53 0.49 1.65 19.17
CA GLY A 53 0.78 3.08 19.30
C GLY A 53 2.14 3.54 18.81
N ARG A 54 2.94 2.64 18.25
CA ARG A 54 4.28 2.97 17.71
C ARG A 54 4.25 3.01 16.19
N LEU A 55 4.85 4.04 15.61
CA LEU A 55 4.97 4.14 14.16
C LEU A 55 5.96 3.08 13.64
N VAL A 56 5.50 2.21 12.75
CA VAL A 56 6.30 1.08 12.25
C VAL A 56 6.34 0.98 10.73
N GLY A 57 5.49 1.71 10.02
CA GLY A 57 5.44 1.59 8.57
C GLY A 57 4.57 2.63 7.90
N PHE A 58 4.38 2.45 6.60
CA PHE A 58 3.63 3.35 5.74
C PHE A 58 2.91 2.56 4.67
N VAL A 59 1.71 2.99 4.34
CA VAL A 59 0.96 2.49 3.19
C VAL A 59 0.36 3.65 2.44
N MET A 60 0.34 3.55 1.12
CA MET A 60 -0.38 4.49 0.28
C MET A 60 -1.19 3.71 -0.73
N LEU A 61 -2.50 3.94 -0.75
CA LEU A 61 -3.39 3.38 -1.75
C LEU A 61 -3.60 4.39 -2.87
N TYR A 62 -3.86 3.87 -4.06
CA TYR A 62 -4.53 4.61 -5.12
C TYR A 62 -6.02 4.32 -4.97
N ASP A 63 -6.79 5.37 -4.69
CA ASP A 63 -8.25 5.28 -4.49
C ASP A 63 -8.94 6.08 -5.60
N PRO A 64 -9.49 5.42 -6.62
CA PRO A 64 -10.10 6.13 -7.76
C PRO A 64 -11.33 6.95 -7.35
N SER A 65 -11.98 6.63 -6.22
CA SER A 65 -13.14 7.39 -5.76
C SER A 65 -12.80 8.78 -5.25
N LEU A 66 -11.52 9.07 -4.99
CA LEU A 66 -11.06 10.39 -4.54
C LEU A 66 -10.79 11.34 -5.71
N ALA A 67 -10.84 10.86 -6.95
CA ALA A 67 -10.68 11.71 -8.12
C ALA A 67 -11.87 12.66 -8.23
N PRO A 68 -11.63 13.96 -8.48
CA PRO A 68 -12.73 14.89 -8.64
C PRO A 68 -13.44 14.69 -9.99
N PRO A 69 -14.72 15.11 -10.12
CA PRO A 69 -15.47 14.92 -11.36
C PRO A 69 -14.78 15.53 -12.59
N GLU A 70 -14.03 16.64 -12.42
CA GLU A 70 -13.34 17.33 -13.50
C GLU A 70 -12.11 16.58 -14.00
N HIS A 71 -11.58 15.68 -13.18
CA HIS A 71 -10.39 14.90 -13.49
C HIS A 71 -10.63 13.43 -13.13
N PRO A 72 -11.29 12.69 -14.04
CA PRO A 72 -11.59 11.27 -13.75
C PRO A 72 -10.30 10.48 -13.51
N PRO A 73 -10.38 9.41 -12.72
CA PRO A 73 -9.19 8.63 -12.37
C PRO A 73 -8.60 7.94 -13.62
N GLU A 74 -7.28 7.81 -13.65
CA GLU A 74 -6.59 7.13 -14.73
C GLU A 74 -6.86 5.63 -14.73
N GLN A 75 -7.19 5.07 -13.56
CA GLN A 75 -7.43 3.64 -13.39
C GLN A 75 -8.70 3.41 -12.59
N PRO A 76 -9.50 2.38 -12.95
CA PRO A 76 -10.79 2.13 -12.30
C PRO A 76 -10.67 1.39 -10.97
N HIS A 77 -9.52 0.77 -10.68
CA HIS A 77 -9.36 -0.10 -9.52
C HIS A 77 -8.51 0.53 -8.44
N PHE A 78 -8.76 0.10 -7.20
CA PHE A 78 -7.86 0.38 -6.08
C PHE A 78 -6.53 -0.33 -6.31
N TYR A 79 -5.43 0.35 -5.97
CA TYR A 79 -4.08 -0.22 -5.97
C TYR A 79 -3.42 -0.02 -4.63
N VAL A 80 -2.66 -1.01 -4.19
CA VAL A 80 -1.68 -0.80 -3.13
C VAL A 80 -0.47 -0.16 -3.81
N TRP A 81 -0.39 1.17 -3.74
CA TRP A 81 0.67 1.92 -4.39
C TRP A 81 2.00 1.78 -3.66
N ARG A 82 1.95 1.83 -2.32
CA ARG A 82 3.11 1.67 -1.44
C ARG A 82 2.70 0.90 -0.21
N LEU A 83 3.55 -0.03 0.23
CA LEU A 83 3.41 -0.70 1.52
C LEU A 83 4.80 -1.05 2.02
N MET A 84 5.18 -0.52 3.19
CA MET A 84 6.46 -0.84 3.78
C MET A 84 6.37 -0.92 5.30
N ILE A 85 7.20 -1.77 5.87
CA ILE A 85 7.48 -1.81 7.30
C ILE A 85 8.94 -1.43 7.49
N ASP A 86 9.21 -0.57 8.45
CA ASP A 86 10.56 -0.16 8.77
C ASP A 86 11.42 -1.38 9.09
N ARG A 87 12.68 -1.39 8.61
CA ARG A 87 13.57 -2.55 8.72
C ARG A 87 13.79 -3.02 10.16
N GLU A 88 13.70 -2.11 11.13
CA GLU A 88 13.85 -2.45 12.54
C GLU A 88 12.62 -3.15 13.11
N HIS A 89 11.52 -3.16 12.39
CA HIS A 89 10.24 -3.75 12.82
C HIS A 89 9.79 -4.91 11.95
N GLN A 90 10.59 -5.34 10.99
CA GLN A 90 10.22 -6.45 10.08
C GLN A 90 10.28 -7.80 10.79
N ARG A 91 9.66 -8.82 10.15
CA ARG A 91 9.63 -10.22 10.59
C ARG A 91 8.80 -10.49 11.84
N GLY A 92 7.98 -9.52 12.27
CA GLY A 92 7.06 -9.70 13.39
C GLY A 92 5.59 -9.84 12.98
N GLY A 93 5.30 -10.04 11.70
CA GLY A 93 3.92 -10.17 11.21
C GLY A 93 3.22 -8.83 10.99
N LEU A 94 3.93 -7.70 11.08
CA LEU A 94 3.33 -6.37 10.93
C LEU A 94 2.88 -6.10 9.50
N GLY A 95 3.66 -6.54 8.51
CA GLY A 95 3.28 -6.41 7.10
C GLY A 95 1.99 -7.16 6.79
N ARG A 96 1.84 -8.36 7.33
CA ARG A 96 0.62 -9.15 7.18
C ARG A 96 -0.57 -8.45 7.83
N ALA A 97 -0.40 -7.99 9.07
CA ALA A 97 -1.48 -7.30 9.78
C ALA A 97 -1.87 -6.00 9.08
N ALA A 98 -0.90 -5.24 8.57
CA ALA A 98 -1.17 -4.03 7.80
C ALA A 98 -1.94 -4.32 6.52
N MET A 99 -1.55 -5.35 5.76
CA MET A 99 -2.27 -5.74 4.54
C MET A 99 -3.69 -6.18 4.85
N GLN A 100 -3.91 -6.88 5.95
CA GLN A 100 -5.27 -7.25 6.38
C GLN A 100 -6.13 -6.00 6.61
N ARG A 101 -5.57 -4.97 7.24
CA ARG A 101 -6.28 -3.69 7.44
C ARG A 101 -6.58 -3.00 6.12
N VAL A 102 -5.65 -3.03 5.18
CA VAL A 102 -5.87 -2.49 3.83
C VAL A 102 -7.04 -3.21 3.14
N ILE A 103 -7.01 -4.54 3.16
CA ILE A 103 -8.06 -5.36 2.52
C ILE A 103 -9.42 -5.07 3.16
N GLU A 104 -9.48 -4.98 4.48
CA GLU A 104 -10.70 -4.62 5.21
C GLU A 104 -11.22 -3.25 4.78
N HIS A 105 -10.33 -2.26 4.69
CA HIS A 105 -10.68 -0.91 4.28
C HIS A 105 -11.29 -0.88 2.88
N VAL A 106 -10.65 -1.55 1.92
CA VAL A 106 -11.12 -1.57 0.53
C VAL A 106 -12.39 -2.39 0.40
N ARG A 107 -12.49 -3.52 1.10
CA ARG A 107 -13.68 -4.38 1.08
C ARG A 107 -14.91 -3.65 1.62
N ALA A 108 -14.75 -2.73 2.55
CA ALA A 108 -15.87 -1.95 3.10
C ALA A 108 -16.42 -0.90 2.12
N ARG A 109 -15.72 -0.64 1.01
CA ARG A 109 -16.16 0.35 0.02
C ARG A 109 -17.21 -0.27 -0.91
N PRO A 110 -18.38 0.36 -1.06
CA PRO A 110 -19.45 -0.18 -1.91
C PRO A 110 -19.01 -0.29 -3.37
N GLY A 111 -19.37 -1.40 -4.02
CA GLY A 111 -19.13 -1.60 -5.46
C GLY A 111 -17.69 -1.92 -5.84
N VAL A 112 -16.77 -2.02 -4.89
CA VAL A 112 -15.39 -2.38 -5.17
C VAL A 112 -15.25 -3.90 -5.22
N ASP A 113 -14.78 -4.43 -6.34
CA ASP A 113 -14.72 -5.87 -6.58
C ASP A 113 -13.29 -6.43 -6.57
N ARG A 114 -12.27 -5.58 -6.62
CA ARG A 114 -10.88 -6.04 -6.60
C ARG A 114 -9.90 -5.00 -6.09
N LEU A 115 -8.78 -5.49 -5.61
CA LEU A 115 -7.64 -4.71 -5.19
C LEU A 115 -6.43 -5.17 -5.99
N MET A 116 -5.69 -4.23 -6.55
CA MET A 116 -4.53 -4.49 -7.39
C MET A 116 -3.23 -4.12 -6.67
N LEU A 117 -2.15 -4.72 -7.09
CA LEU A 117 -0.80 -4.31 -6.73
C LEU A 117 0.19 -4.77 -7.78
N SER A 118 1.43 -4.29 -7.69
CA SER A 118 2.52 -4.77 -8.54
C SER A 118 3.81 -4.84 -7.72
N TYR A 119 4.78 -5.60 -8.22
CA TYR A 119 6.09 -5.70 -7.59
C TYR A 119 7.18 -5.91 -8.63
N VAL A 120 8.41 -5.54 -8.28
CA VAL A 120 9.57 -5.65 -9.17
C VAL A 120 10.11 -7.08 -9.12
N PRO A 121 10.11 -7.84 -10.24
CA PRO A 121 10.68 -9.17 -10.27
C PRO A 121 12.22 -9.14 -10.39
N PRO A 122 12.94 -10.22 -10.02
CA PRO A 122 12.43 -11.42 -9.39
C PRO A 122 12.23 -11.22 -7.88
N ALA A 123 11.10 -11.66 -7.35
CA ALA A 123 10.79 -11.53 -5.91
C ALA A 123 9.79 -12.60 -5.49
N ASP A 124 10.23 -13.87 -5.49
CA ASP A 124 9.38 -14.99 -5.15
C ASP A 124 8.76 -14.88 -3.75
N HIS A 125 9.50 -14.29 -2.81
CA HIS A 125 9.00 -14.08 -1.46
C HIS A 125 7.80 -13.11 -1.44
N LEU A 126 7.78 -12.09 -2.30
CA LEU A 126 6.66 -11.18 -2.42
C LEU A 126 5.46 -11.86 -3.09
N ALA A 127 5.72 -12.66 -4.14
CA ALA A 127 4.67 -13.42 -4.80
C ALA A 127 3.98 -14.36 -3.79
N ARG A 128 4.74 -15.04 -2.95
CA ARG A 128 4.18 -15.89 -1.89
C ARG A 128 3.44 -15.10 -0.83
N PHE A 129 4.00 -13.96 -0.41
CA PHE A 129 3.38 -13.11 0.59
C PHE A 129 2.00 -12.63 0.11
N TYR A 130 1.94 -12.03 -1.08
CA TYR A 130 0.68 -11.56 -1.64
C TYR A 130 -0.27 -12.71 -1.97
N GLY A 131 0.26 -13.81 -2.51
CA GLY A 131 -0.54 -15.00 -2.79
C GLY A 131 -1.22 -15.58 -1.55
N SER A 132 -0.61 -15.42 -0.37
CA SER A 132 -1.19 -15.91 0.88
C SER A 132 -2.48 -15.17 1.28
N PHE A 133 -2.74 -13.99 0.72
CA PHE A 133 -4.01 -13.26 0.91
C PHE A 133 -5.03 -13.59 -0.17
N GLY A 134 -4.63 -14.30 -1.23
CA GLY A 134 -5.48 -14.61 -2.37
C GLY A 134 -5.19 -13.77 -3.62
N PHE A 135 -4.15 -12.94 -3.61
CA PHE A 135 -3.73 -12.24 -4.83
C PHE A 135 -3.22 -13.25 -5.85
N GLU A 136 -3.61 -13.04 -7.10
CA GLU A 136 -3.22 -13.89 -8.23
C GLU A 136 -2.54 -13.05 -9.31
N PRO A 137 -1.53 -13.61 -10.02
CA PRO A 137 -0.92 -12.92 -11.15
C PRO A 137 -1.97 -12.66 -12.23
N THR A 138 -1.93 -11.47 -12.84
CA THR A 138 -2.82 -11.12 -13.96
C THR A 138 -2.21 -11.45 -15.32
N GLY A 139 -0.89 -11.65 -15.37
CA GLY A 139 -0.15 -11.75 -16.62
C GLY A 139 0.27 -10.40 -17.19
N GLU A 140 -0.21 -9.31 -16.62
CA GLU A 140 0.14 -7.96 -17.03
C GLU A 140 1.48 -7.54 -16.44
N ILE A 141 2.27 -6.82 -17.24
CA ILE A 141 3.52 -6.18 -16.82
C ILE A 141 3.33 -4.68 -17.01
N ASP A 142 3.51 -3.91 -15.93
CA ASP A 142 3.38 -2.47 -15.95
C ASP A 142 4.71 -1.85 -15.53
N ASP A 143 5.35 -1.14 -16.45
CA ASP A 143 6.66 -0.51 -16.22
C ASP A 143 7.68 -1.48 -15.59
N GLY A 144 7.71 -2.72 -16.10
CA GLY A 144 8.61 -3.77 -15.61
C GLY A 144 8.16 -4.47 -14.33
N GLU A 145 7.01 -4.11 -13.77
CA GLU A 145 6.48 -4.73 -12.56
C GLU A 145 5.39 -5.74 -12.89
N LEU A 146 5.37 -6.85 -12.14
CA LEU A 146 4.36 -7.88 -12.28
C LEU A 146 3.12 -7.48 -11.51
N VAL A 147 1.96 -7.50 -12.19
CA VAL A 147 0.68 -7.06 -11.62
C VAL A 147 -0.07 -8.26 -11.02
N MET A 148 -0.61 -8.07 -9.83
CA MET A 148 -1.46 -9.06 -9.15
C MET A 148 -2.81 -8.45 -8.80
N SER A 149 -3.82 -9.30 -8.68
CA SER A 149 -5.20 -8.90 -8.38
C SER A 149 -5.80 -9.78 -7.29
N LEU A 150 -6.48 -9.14 -6.35
CA LEU A 150 -7.28 -9.82 -5.33
C LEU A 150 -8.76 -9.53 -5.59
N ARG A 151 -9.56 -10.57 -5.76
CA ARG A 151 -11.01 -10.43 -5.84
C ARG A 151 -11.58 -10.23 -4.45
N LEU A 152 -12.46 -9.25 -4.35
CA LEU A 152 -13.13 -8.89 -3.08
C LEU A 152 -14.58 -9.38 -3.15
N ASP A 153 -14.74 -10.70 -3.17
CA ASP A 153 -16.06 -11.31 -3.19
C ASP A 153 -16.79 -11.01 -1.88
N ARG A 154 -18.09 -10.80 -2.00
CA ARG A 154 -18.98 -10.45 -0.88
C ARG A 154 -20.01 -11.54 -0.66
#